data_bc516fc10f7cfa0520cd597d8a039e99
#
_entry.id   bc516fc10f7cfa0520cd597d8a039e99
#
_cell.length_a   1.000
_cell.length_b   1.000
_cell.length_c   1.000
_cell.angle_alpha   90.00
_cell.angle_beta   90.00
_cell.angle_gamma   90.00
#
_symmetry.space_group_name_H-M   'P 1'
#
loop_
_entity.id
_entity.type
_entity.pdbx_description
1 polymer ?
#
loop_
_entity_poly.entity_id
_entity_poly.type
_entity_poly.pdbx_seq_one_letter_code
_entity_poly.pdbx_strand_id
1 'polypeptide(L)'
;MNIGSLNSVIEALRENLQFNKLFISTSRRDHRIDKVIKLCREKNVVFQMVPEEAITRKAGEDHQGVYAELSPIRFYSIEEIVSNRKKGLILILDSITDTGNLGAIIRSAVAADVDGIIISLRNSAPINETVLKTSAGTLVKAKIVQSGNLSQDIKYLKENDFWVVGTVMERDKSIPYYKFDFTVNTAIVMGNEFKGVSPLLQKNSDQLVYIPHSEAIDSLNVSAAAAVLLFEALRQKG
;
A
#
# COMPACT_ATOMS: atom_id res chain seq x y z
N MET A 1 1.66 4.30 14.66
CA MET A 1 2.84 3.70 13.96
C MET A 1 4.10 4.37 14.47
N ASN A 2 5.14 3.60 14.77
CA ASN A 2 6.40 4.15 15.28
C ASN A 2 7.47 4.13 14.18
N ILE A 3 8.24 5.21 14.09
CA ILE A 3 9.33 5.34 13.12
C ILE A 3 10.59 5.88 13.82
N GLY A 4 11.75 5.31 13.52
CA GLY A 4 13.03 5.61 14.16
C GLY A 4 14.15 6.06 13.20
N SER A 5 13.90 6.17 11.89
CA SER A 5 14.92 6.64 10.95
C SER A 5 14.69 8.09 10.51
N LEU A 6 15.79 8.83 10.31
CA LEU A 6 15.73 10.21 9.81
C LEU A 6 14.98 10.35 8.49
N ASN A 7 15.19 9.42 7.57
CA ASN A 7 14.51 9.46 6.27
C ASN A 7 13.01 9.28 6.41
N SER A 8 12.56 8.33 7.24
CA SER A 8 11.13 8.11 7.49
C SER A 8 10.48 9.30 8.17
N VAL A 9 11.17 9.95 9.13
CA VAL A 9 10.64 11.15 9.80
C VAL A 9 10.56 12.33 8.83
N ILE A 10 11.57 12.53 7.98
CA ILE A 10 11.56 13.59 6.94
C ILE A 10 10.41 13.38 5.97
N GLU A 11 10.20 12.13 5.54
CA GLU A 11 9.10 11.79 4.62
C GLU A 11 7.73 12.04 5.27
N ALA A 12 7.56 11.57 6.51
CA ALA A 12 6.34 11.79 7.27
C ALA A 12 6.02 13.29 7.46
N LEU A 13 7.05 14.12 7.70
CA LEU A 13 6.88 15.57 7.80
C LEU A 13 6.50 16.20 6.46
N ARG A 14 7.11 15.77 5.36
CA ARG A 14 6.78 16.27 4.01
C ARG A 14 5.35 15.95 3.62
N GLU A 15 4.90 14.74 3.93
CA GLU A 15 3.56 14.25 3.62
C GLU A 15 2.49 14.72 4.63
N ASN A 16 2.87 15.62 5.57
CA ASN A 16 1.98 16.19 6.60
C ASN A 16 1.30 15.13 7.46
N LEU A 17 1.99 14.01 7.78
CA LEU A 17 1.45 13.03 8.70
C LEU A 17 1.24 13.64 10.09
N GLN A 18 0.23 13.16 10.79
CA GLN A 18 -0.01 13.60 12.17
C GLN A 18 0.95 12.88 13.13
N PHE A 19 1.70 13.67 13.87
CA PHE A 19 2.60 13.19 14.91
C PHE A 19 1.93 13.26 16.27
N ASN A 20 1.84 12.12 16.97
CA ASN A 20 1.46 12.10 18.39
C ASN A 20 2.64 12.54 19.25
N LYS A 21 3.85 12.07 18.92
CA LYS A 21 5.10 12.47 19.57
C LYS A 21 6.23 12.44 18.57
N LEU A 22 7.17 13.37 18.71
CA LEU A 22 8.43 13.39 17.98
C LEU A 22 9.55 13.74 18.95
N PHE A 23 10.54 12.86 19.07
CA PHE A 23 11.73 13.02 19.88
C PHE A 23 12.95 13.17 18.98
N ILE A 24 13.82 14.12 19.31
CA ILE A 24 15.05 14.40 18.59
C ILE A 24 16.21 14.39 19.59
N SER A 25 17.30 13.73 19.27
CA SER A 25 18.50 13.64 20.11
C SER A 25 19.16 15.01 20.32
N THR A 26 19.53 15.32 21.57
CA THR A 26 20.31 16.52 21.92
C THR A 26 21.81 16.37 21.62
N SER A 27 22.31 15.13 21.56
CA SER A 27 23.75 14.83 21.45
C SER A 27 24.19 14.57 20.01
N ARG A 28 23.30 14.16 19.12
CA ARG A 28 23.65 13.80 17.76
C ARG A 28 23.65 15.01 16.82
N ARG A 29 24.80 15.22 16.18
CA ARG A 29 24.96 16.28 15.18
C ARG A 29 25.01 15.68 13.78
N ASP A 30 23.91 15.83 13.04
CA ASP A 30 23.76 15.44 11.64
C ASP A 30 22.97 16.54 10.93
N HIS A 31 23.42 17.00 9.79
CA HIS A 31 22.72 18.04 9.00
C HIS A 31 21.26 17.66 8.67
N ARG A 32 20.94 16.36 8.66
CA ARG A 32 19.57 15.86 8.47
C ARG A 32 18.69 16.11 9.70
N ILE A 33 19.27 16.17 10.92
CA ILE A 33 18.55 16.57 12.13
C ILE A 33 18.14 18.04 12.04
N ASP A 34 19.02 18.92 11.59
CA ASP A 34 18.70 20.32 11.35
C ASP A 34 17.55 20.47 10.33
N LYS A 35 17.56 19.63 9.29
CA LYS A 35 16.46 19.56 8.32
C LYS A 35 15.15 19.10 8.93
N VAL A 36 15.16 18.10 9.84
CA VAL A 36 13.98 17.66 10.58
C VAL A 36 13.43 18.81 11.43
N ILE A 37 14.29 19.48 12.19
CA ILE A 37 13.91 20.63 13.05
C ILE A 37 13.29 21.75 12.22
N LYS A 38 13.90 22.07 11.07
CA LYS A 38 13.38 23.08 10.15
C LYS A 38 11.99 22.71 9.65
N LEU A 39 11.81 21.48 9.17
CA LEU A 39 10.51 20.97 8.71
C LEU A 39 9.46 20.97 9.81
N CYS A 40 9.82 20.60 11.05
CA CYS A 40 8.92 20.66 12.19
C CYS A 40 8.40 22.09 12.43
N ARG A 41 9.29 23.09 12.37
CA ARG A 41 8.90 24.50 12.51
C ARG A 41 8.01 24.97 11.37
N GLU A 42 8.35 24.65 10.13
CA GLU A 42 7.55 25.00 8.93
C GLU A 42 6.14 24.37 8.96
N LYS A 43 6.03 23.16 9.52
CA LYS A 43 4.77 22.39 9.57
C LYS A 43 4.03 22.51 10.90
N ASN A 44 4.52 23.31 11.84
CA ASN A 44 3.98 23.43 13.21
C ASN A 44 3.88 22.09 13.96
N VAL A 45 4.82 21.17 13.71
CA VAL A 45 4.89 19.88 14.41
C VAL A 45 5.66 20.04 15.71
N VAL A 46 5.02 19.70 16.82
CA VAL A 46 5.64 19.75 18.15
C VAL A 46 6.63 18.61 18.30
N PHE A 47 7.84 18.91 18.76
CA PHE A 47 8.89 17.94 19.05
C PHE A 47 9.55 18.20 20.40
N GLN A 48 10.20 17.18 20.97
CA GLN A 48 10.97 17.27 22.20
C GLN A 48 12.43 16.91 21.94
N MET A 49 13.33 17.75 22.43
CA MET A 49 14.76 17.42 22.46
C MET A 49 15.02 16.55 23.69
N VAL A 50 15.61 15.36 23.50
CA VAL A 50 15.85 14.40 24.58
C VAL A 50 17.26 13.79 24.47
N PRO A 51 17.84 13.28 25.58
CA PRO A 51 19.07 12.48 25.50
C PRO A 51 18.91 11.26 24.60
N GLU A 52 19.99 10.85 23.94
CA GLU A 52 19.97 9.74 22.97
C GLU A 52 19.48 8.42 23.60
N GLU A 53 19.83 8.18 24.87
CA GLU A 53 19.41 7.01 25.62
C GLU A 53 17.88 6.92 25.78
N ALA A 54 17.19 8.05 25.79
CA ALA A 54 15.73 8.07 25.85
C ALA A 54 15.10 7.63 24.52
N ILE A 55 15.77 7.88 23.41
CA ILE A 55 15.37 7.42 22.08
C ILE A 55 15.68 5.92 21.95
N THR A 56 16.89 5.50 22.33
CA THR A 56 17.32 4.08 22.29
C THR A 56 16.35 3.17 23.05
N ARG A 57 15.88 3.59 24.22
CA ARG A 57 14.89 2.83 25.00
C ARG A 57 13.54 2.63 24.28
N LYS A 58 13.18 3.51 23.32
CA LYS A 58 11.91 3.46 22.59
C LYS A 58 12.05 2.81 21.21
N ALA A 59 13.16 3.08 20.53
CA ALA A 59 13.37 2.73 19.12
C ALA A 59 14.34 1.55 18.91
N GLY A 60 15.04 1.09 19.97
CA GLY A 60 16.19 0.17 19.83
C GLY A 60 17.43 0.93 19.40
N GLU A 61 18.50 0.22 18.98
CA GLU A 61 19.79 0.83 18.64
C GLU A 61 19.86 1.42 17.22
N ASP A 62 18.99 0.98 16.33
CA ASP A 62 19.00 1.39 14.91
C ASP A 62 18.40 2.78 14.62
N HIS A 63 18.06 3.55 15.66
CA HIS A 63 17.58 4.91 15.48
C HIS A 63 18.71 5.85 15.03
N GLN A 64 18.39 6.80 14.19
CA GLN A 64 19.35 7.79 13.68
C GLN A 64 19.25 9.14 14.46
N GLY A 65 18.99 9.09 15.76
CA GLY A 65 18.82 10.28 16.61
C GLY A 65 17.42 10.86 16.59
N VAL A 66 16.42 10.13 16.06
CA VAL A 66 15.01 10.52 16.04
C VAL A 66 14.11 9.34 16.36
N TYR A 67 12.96 9.65 16.96
CA TYR A 67 11.86 8.69 17.13
C TYR A 67 10.53 9.41 17.09
N ALA A 68 9.61 8.91 16.31
CA ALA A 68 8.27 9.47 16.23
C ALA A 68 7.19 8.41 16.40
N GLU A 69 6.15 8.79 17.12
CA GLU A 69 4.87 8.09 17.22
C GLU A 69 3.89 8.81 16.31
N LEU A 70 3.55 8.21 15.17
CA LEU A 70 2.57 8.75 14.25
C LEU A 70 1.17 8.36 14.65
N SER A 71 0.20 9.20 14.36
CA SER A 71 -1.21 8.86 14.45
C SER A 71 -1.49 7.62 13.59
N PRO A 72 -2.47 6.80 13.99
CA PRO A 72 -2.91 5.69 13.15
C PRO A 72 -3.24 6.18 11.74
N ILE A 73 -2.84 5.41 10.72
CA ILE A 73 -3.26 5.69 9.34
C ILE A 73 -4.79 5.60 9.32
N ARG A 74 -5.44 6.57 8.69
CA ARG A 74 -6.87 6.49 8.48
C ARG A 74 -7.16 5.30 7.56
N PHE A 75 -8.04 4.43 8.01
CA PHE A 75 -8.67 3.42 7.16
C PHE A 75 -10.02 3.95 6.68
N TYR A 76 -10.37 3.58 5.48
CA TYR A 76 -11.61 3.94 4.82
C TYR A 76 -12.58 2.76 4.85
N SER A 77 -13.87 3.02 4.71
CA SER A 77 -14.83 1.96 4.41
C SER A 77 -14.89 1.70 2.90
N ILE A 78 -15.42 0.54 2.52
CA ILE A 78 -15.60 0.21 1.11
C ILE A 78 -16.61 1.16 0.44
N GLU A 79 -17.61 1.60 1.17
CA GLU A 79 -18.61 2.56 0.71
C GLU A 79 -17.96 3.92 0.41
N GLU A 80 -17.01 4.36 1.25
CA GLU A 80 -16.28 5.62 1.03
C GLU A 80 -15.47 5.59 -0.27
N ILE A 81 -14.80 4.48 -0.59
CA ILE A 81 -13.98 4.39 -1.82
C ILE A 81 -14.84 4.22 -3.07
N VAL A 82 -15.97 3.53 -2.97
CA VAL A 82 -16.89 3.31 -4.09
C VAL A 82 -17.67 4.58 -4.44
N SER A 83 -18.22 5.28 -3.44
CA SER A 83 -19.01 6.51 -3.68
C SER A 83 -18.15 7.69 -4.13
N ASN A 84 -16.85 7.74 -3.77
CA ASN A 84 -15.93 8.79 -4.16
C ASN A 84 -14.95 8.36 -5.26
N ARG A 85 -15.32 7.36 -6.08
CA ARG A 85 -14.47 6.86 -7.18
C ARG A 85 -14.27 7.92 -8.26
N LYS A 86 -13.07 7.98 -8.80
CA LYS A 86 -12.69 8.88 -9.90
C LYS A 86 -12.43 8.12 -11.19
N LYS A 87 -11.65 7.05 -11.06
CA LYS A 87 -11.22 6.21 -12.18
C LYS A 87 -12.02 4.91 -12.29
N GLY A 88 -12.78 4.54 -11.26
CA GLY A 88 -13.42 3.23 -11.20
C GLY A 88 -12.37 2.11 -11.17
N LEU A 89 -11.28 2.29 -10.46
CA LEU A 89 -10.21 1.29 -10.33
C LEU A 89 -9.91 1.02 -8.86
N ILE A 90 -10.14 -0.22 -8.42
CA ILE A 90 -9.88 -0.69 -7.07
C ILE A 90 -8.89 -1.85 -7.12
N LEU A 91 -7.99 -1.93 -6.15
CA LEU A 91 -7.06 -3.04 -5.97
C LEU A 91 -7.45 -3.85 -4.74
N ILE A 92 -7.57 -5.18 -4.86
CA ILE A 92 -7.85 -6.10 -3.77
C ILE A 92 -6.61 -6.97 -3.56
N LEU A 93 -6.11 -7.03 -2.32
CA LEU A 93 -4.92 -7.78 -1.94
C LEU A 93 -5.30 -8.97 -1.05
N ASP A 94 -5.20 -10.17 -1.62
CA ASP A 94 -5.47 -11.44 -0.93
C ASP A 94 -4.18 -12.01 -0.34
N SER A 95 -4.01 -11.84 0.97
CA SER A 95 -2.93 -12.48 1.73
C SER A 95 -1.51 -12.10 1.29
N ILE A 96 -1.26 -10.84 0.99
CA ILE A 96 0.09 -10.31 0.75
C ILE A 96 0.83 -10.19 2.08
N THR A 97 1.81 -11.05 2.32
CA THR A 97 2.47 -11.20 3.63
C THR A 97 3.81 -10.47 3.75
N ASP A 98 4.45 -10.12 2.64
CA ASP A 98 5.71 -9.39 2.64
C ASP A 98 5.47 -7.87 2.66
N THR A 99 6.09 -7.19 3.62
CA THR A 99 5.95 -5.73 3.81
C THR A 99 6.61 -4.91 2.70
N GLY A 100 7.66 -5.46 2.06
CA GLY A 100 8.33 -4.84 0.93
C GLY A 100 7.42 -4.85 -0.30
N ASN A 101 6.83 -6.01 -0.62
CA ASN A 101 5.86 -6.16 -1.69
C ASN A 101 4.63 -5.28 -1.46
N LEU A 102 4.07 -5.28 -0.24
CA LEU A 102 2.92 -4.44 0.10
C LEU A 102 3.22 -2.95 -0.16
N GLY A 103 4.37 -2.46 0.29
CA GLY A 103 4.75 -1.06 0.07
C GLY A 103 4.98 -0.72 -1.41
N ALA A 104 5.63 -1.62 -2.17
CA ALA A 104 5.83 -1.43 -3.61
C ALA A 104 4.50 -1.45 -4.40
N ILE A 105 3.55 -2.33 -4.01
CA ILE A 105 2.21 -2.38 -4.58
C ILE A 105 1.46 -1.08 -4.29
N ILE A 106 1.47 -0.60 -3.04
CA ILE A 106 0.80 0.66 -2.66
C ILE A 106 1.38 1.83 -3.48
N ARG A 107 2.69 1.88 -3.66
CA ARG A 107 3.34 2.91 -4.49
C ARG A 107 2.85 2.89 -5.92
N SER A 108 2.79 1.71 -6.53
CA SER A 108 2.28 1.54 -7.90
C SER A 108 0.80 1.88 -8.01
N ALA A 109 0.00 1.49 -7.02
CA ALA A 109 -1.43 1.78 -6.97
C ALA A 109 -1.73 3.29 -6.88
N VAL A 110 -1.00 4.02 -6.02
CA VAL A 110 -1.11 5.49 -5.93
C VAL A 110 -0.65 6.14 -7.23
N ALA A 111 0.42 5.64 -7.87
CA ALA A 111 0.91 6.17 -9.14
C ALA A 111 -0.06 5.89 -10.30
N ALA A 112 -0.85 4.82 -10.23
CA ALA A 112 -1.90 4.49 -11.19
C ALA A 112 -3.26 5.14 -10.87
N ASP A 113 -3.32 6.03 -9.86
CA ASP A 113 -4.53 6.77 -9.42
C ASP A 113 -5.70 5.85 -9.08
N VAL A 114 -5.45 4.73 -8.36
CA VAL A 114 -6.54 3.85 -7.92
C VAL A 114 -7.43 4.55 -6.89
N ASP A 115 -8.72 4.27 -6.93
CA ASP A 115 -9.70 4.85 -6.00
C ASP A 115 -9.58 4.29 -4.58
N GLY A 116 -9.06 3.07 -4.43
CA GLY A 116 -8.83 2.46 -3.14
C GLY A 116 -8.09 1.11 -3.21
N ILE A 117 -7.54 0.70 -2.07
CA ILE A 117 -6.85 -0.59 -1.90
C ILE A 117 -7.53 -1.33 -0.76
N ILE A 118 -8.07 -2.52 -1.04
CA ILE A 118 -8.69 -3.40 -0.05
C ILE A 118 -7.67 -4.46 0.36
N ILE A 119 -7.34 -4.53 1.65
CA ILE A 119 -6.35 -5.45 2.20
C ILE A 119 -7.04 -6.40 3.18
N SER A 120 -6.81 -7.71 3.03
CA SER A 120 -7.29 -8.69 4.01
C SER A 120 -6.72 -8.41 5.40
N LEU A 121 -7.56 -8.43 6.44
CA LEU A 121 -7.13 -8.35 7.84
C LEU A 121 -6.35 -9.59 8.30
N ARG A 122 -6.62 -10.74 7.68
CA ARG A 122 -5.99 -12.01 8.03
C ARG A 122 -4.90 -12.33 7.01
N ASN A 123 -3.79 -12.88 7.51
CA ASN A 123 -2.67 -13.32 6.68
C ASN A 123 -2.11 -12.25 5.75
N SER A 124 -2.12 -10.99 6.19
CA SER A 124 -1.54 -9.86 5.44
C SER A 124 -0.43 -9.20 6.24
N ALA A 125 0.50 -8.59 5.53
CA ALA A 125 1.57 -7.80 6.12
C ALA A 125 0.98 -6.65 6.97
N PRO A 126 1.53 -6.40 8.15
CA PRO A 126 1.13 -5.25 8.95
C PRO A 126 1.59 -3.95 8.26
N ILE A 127 0.74 -2.93 8.33
CA ILE A 127 1.12 -1.58 7.88
C ILE A 127 2.04 -0.96 8.94
N ASN A 128 3.33 -0.93 8.64
CA ASN A 128 4.39 -0.49 9.55
C ASN A 128 5.39 0.44 8.85
N GLU A 129 6.50 0.76 9.54
CA GLU A 129 7.56 1.62 9.01
C GLU A 129 8.18 1.07 7.71
N THR A 130 8.33 -0.24 7.57
CA THR A 130 8.84 -0.87 6.34
C THR A 130 7.93 -0.56 5.16
N VAL A 131 6.62 -0.69 5.33
CA VAL A 131 5.63 -0.36 4.29
C VAL A 131 5.67 1.14 3.95
N LEU A 132 5.85 2.02 4.93
CA LEU A 132 6.02 3.45 4.68
C LEU A 132 7.29 3.74 3.85
N LYS A 133 8.42 3.10 4.21
CA LYS A 133 9.69 3.25 3.48
C LYS A 133 9.61 2.69 2.06
N THR A 134 9.11 1.48 1.89
CA THR A 134 9.06 0.80 0.57
C THR A 134 8.03 1.44 -0.35
N SER A 135 6.96 2.02 0.19
CA SER A 135 6.04 2.85 -0.58
C SER A 135 6.58 4.25 -0.91
N ALA A 136 7.81 4.61 -0.45
CA ALA A 136 8.37 5.95 -0.58
C ALA A 136 7.42 7.06 -0.07
N GLY A 137 6.71 6.79 1.03
CA GLY A 137 5.77 7.73 1.64
C GLY A 137 4.38 7.79 0.99
N THR A 138 4.14 7.13 -0.15
CA THR A 138 2.84 7.19 -0.83
C THR A 138 1.71 6.51 -0.05
N LEU A 139 2.05 5.65 0.93
CA LEU A 139 1.09 5.02 1.84
C LEU A 139 0.06 6.02 2.42
N VAL A 140 0.48 7.25 2.72
CA VAL A 140 -0.40 8.26 3.33
C VAL A 140 -1.41 8.84 2.34
N LYS A 141 -1.17 8.69 1.04
CA LYS A 141 -2.08 9.12 -0.02
C LYS A 141 -3.05 8.01 -0.42
N ALA A 142 -2.74 6.77 -0.06
CA ALA A 142 -3.56 5.61 -0.39
C ALA A 142 -4.82 5.56 0.49
N LYS A 143 -5.96 5.33 -0.14
CA LYS A 143 -7.19 5.02 0.57
C LYS A 143 -7.22 3.51 0.83
N ILE A 144 -6.92 3.12 2.06
CA ILE A 144 -6.82 1.71 2.44
C ILE A 144 -8.07 1.29 3.21
N VAL A 145 -8.68 0.20 2.76
CA VAL A 145 -9.75 -0.53 3.44
C VAL A 145 -9.18 -1.80 4.05
N GLN A 146 -9.42 -2.04 5.32
CA GLN A 146 -9.11 -3.31 5.97
C GLN A 146 -10.35 -4.21 5.95
N SER A 147 -10.25 -5.33 5.26
CA SER A 147 -11.36 -6.26 5.07
C SER A 147 -11.27 -7.48 5.96
N GLY A 148 -12.34 -7.79 6.65
CA GLY A 148 -12.52 -9.06 7.35
C GLY A 148 -12.98 -10.20 6.43
N ASN A 149 -13.56 -9.89 5.26
CA ASN A 149 -14.14 -10.85 4.31
C ASN A 149 -14.13 -10.32 2.87
N LEU A 150 -13.05 -10.60 2.14
CA LEU A 150 -12.89 -10.18 0.74
C LEU A 150 -14.00 -10.69 -0.20
N SER A 151 -14.60 -11.87 0.08
CA SER A 151 -15.71 -12.37 -0.75
C SER A 151 -16.97 -11.51 -0.61
N GLN A 152 -17.21 -10.96 0.56
CA GLN A 152 -18.32 -10.05 0.80
C GLN A 152 -18.07 -8.69 0.13
N ASP A 153 -16.82 -8.22 0.20
CA ASP A 153 -16.44 -6.98 -0.49
C ASP A 153 -16.55 -7.11 -2.02
N ILE A 154 -16.13 -8.24 -2.57
CA ILE A 154 -16.31 -8.54 -4.00
C ILE A 154 -17.80 -8.50 -4.38
N LYS A 155 -18.67 -9.11 -3.57
CA LYS A 155 -20.10 -9.06 -3.81
C LYS A 155 -20.62 -7.61 -3.81
N TYR A 156 -20.21 -6.83 -2.80
CA TYR A 156 -20.59 -5.41 -2.72
C TYR A 156 -20.10 -4.60 -3.93
N LEU A 157 -18.87 -4.83 -4.39
CA LEU A 157 -18.33 -4.16 -5.58
C LEU A 157 -19.13 -4.50 -6.84
N LYS A 158 -19.53 -5.75 -7.04
CA LYS A 158 -20.36 -6.19 -8.15
C LYS A 158 -21.74 -5.53 -8.11
N GLU A 159 -22.35 -5.41 -6.94
CA GLU A 159 -23.61 -4.71 -6.74
C GLU A 159 -23.52 -3.20 -7.01
N ASN A 160 -22.27 -2.66 -7.12
CA ASN A 160 -21.97 -1.26 -7.42
C ASN A 160 -21.26 -1.08 -8.78
N ASP A 161 -21.56 -1.94 -9.75
CA ASP A 161 -21.11 -1.88 -11.14
C ASP A 161 -19.61 -2.04 -11.34
N PHE A 162 -18.91 -2.78 -10.47
CA PHE A 162 -17.52 -3.17 -10.70
C PHE A 162 -17.43 -4.56 -11.31
N TRP A 163 -16.61 -4.69 -12.34
CA TRP A 163 -16.11 -5.97 -12.82
C TRP A 163 -14.93 -6.43 -11.96
N VAL A 164 -14.99 -7.65 -11.48
CA VAL A 164 -13.94 -8.21 -10.63
C VAL A 164 -13.03 -9.10 -11.47
N VAL A 165 -11.75 -8.75 -11.51
CA VAL A 165 -10.73 -9.42 -12.32
C VAL A 165 -9.73 -10.11 -11.43
N GLY A 166 -9.75 -11.43 -11.39
CA GLY A 166 -8.79 -12.25 -10.63
C GLY A 166 -7.51 -12.51 -11.43
N THR A 167 -6.35 -12.42 -10.78
CA THR A 167 -5.06 -12.71 -11.41
C THR A 167 -4.65 -14.17 -11.16
N VAL A 168 -4.27 -14.88 -12.22
CA VAL A 168 -3.84 -16.27 -12.13
C VAL A 168 -2.58 -16.51 -12.97
N MET A 169 -1.89 -17.60 -12.72
CA MET A 169 -0.77 -18.08 -13.56
C MET A 169 -1.25 -19.00 -14.67
N GLU A 170 -2.37 -19.71 -14.45
CA GLU A 170 -2.94 -20.70 -15.35
C GLU A 170 -3.57 -20.06 -16.59
N ARG A 171 -3.29 -20.60 -17.77
CA ARG A 171 -3.74 -20.06 -19.07
C ARG A 171 -5.10 -20.61 -19.51
N ASP A 172 -5.46 -21.83 -19.10
CA ASP A 172 -6.60 -22.58 -19.67
C ASP A 172 -7.98 -21.95 -19.39
N LYS A 173 -8.11 -21.20 -18.27
CA LYS A 173 -9.38 -20.58 -17.88
C LYS A 173 -9.29 -19.06 -17.76
N SER A 174 -8.28 -18.47 -18.36
CA SER A 174 -7.98 -17.05 -18.24
C SER A 174 -7.64 -16.45 -19.60
N ILE A 175 -7.68 -15.14 -19.70
CA ILE A 175 -7.25 -14.41 -20.89
C ILE A 175 -6.00 -13.60 -20.60
N PRO A 176 -5.15 -13.30 -21.60
CA PRO A 176 -4.08 -12.33 -21.42
C PRO A 176 -4.63 -11.00 -20.93
N TYR A 177 -4.00 -10.41 -19.92
CA TYR A 177 -4.50 -9.19 -19.25
C TYR A 177 -4.83 -8.06 -20.22
N TYR A 178 -4.07 -7.88 -21.29
CA TYR A 178 -4.26 -6.82 -22.27
C TYR A 178 -5.48 -7.05 -23.19
N LYS A 179 -6.15 -8.19 -23.11
CA LYS A 179 -7.43 -8.46 -23.79
C LYS A 179 -8.64 -8.12 -22.95
N PHE A 180 -8.46 -7.81 -21.67
CA PHE A 180 -9.56 -7.34 -20.82
C PHE A 180 -9.78 -5.84 -21.05
N ASP A 181 -11.03 -5.44 -21.08
CA ASP A 181 -11.43 -4.04 -21.20
C ASP A 181 -11.45 -3.37 -19.83
N PHE A 182 -10.35 -2.67 -19.49
CA PHE A 182 -10.24 -1.93 -18.25
C PHE A 182 -10.94 -0.57 -18.27
N THR A 183 -11.60 -0.15 -19.35
CA THR A 183 -12.34 1.13 -19.39
C THR A 183 -13.53 1.12 -18.44
N VAL A 184 -14.10 -0.05 -18.14
CA VAL A 184 -15.17 -0.23 -17.15
C VAL A 184 -14.66 -0.08 -15.72
N ASN A 185 -15.57 0.12 -14.75
CA ASN A 185 -15.21 0.07 -13.33
C ASN A 185 -14.64 -1.33 -13.01
N THR A 186 -13.42 -1.39 -12.52
CA THR A 186 -12.68 -2.65 -12.35
C THR A 186 -12.09 -2.78 -10.96
N ALA A 187 -12.29 -3.94 -10.34
CA ALA A 187 -11.59 -4.36 -9.13
C ALA A 187 -10.59 -5.49 -9.47
N ILE A 188 -9.30 -5.22 -9.38
CA ILE A 188 -8.24 -6.18 -9.66
C ILE A 188 -7.89 -6.93 -8.39
N VAL A 189 -7.97 -8.27 -8.38
CA VAL A 189 -7.59 -9.12 -7.25
C VAL A 189 -6.19 -9.68 -7.48
N MET A 190 -5.27 -9.34 -6.58
CA MET A 190 -3.90 -9.86 -6.54
C MET A 190 -3.77 -10.85 -5.39
N GLY A 191 -3.18 -11.99 -5.64
CA GLY A 191 -2.99 -13.03 -4.64
C GLY A 191 -1.58 -13.08 -4.07
N ASN A 192 -1.41 -13.97 -3.09
CA ASN A 192 -0.12 -14.28 -2.46
C ASN A 192 0.91 -14.78 -3.50
N GLU A 193 2.21 -14.51 -3.26
CA GLU A 193 3.33 -14.85 -4.14
C GLU A 193 3.46 -16.35 -4.43
N PHE A 194 3.06 -17.19 -3.49
CA PHE A 194 3.22 -18.65 -3.55
C PHE A 194 1.93 -19.36 -3.97
N LYS A 195 0.78 -18.86 -3.53
CA LYS A 195 -0.53 -19.53 -3.70
C LYS A 195 -1.41 -18.85 -4.74
N GLY A 196 -1.03 -17.67 -5.19
CA GLY A 196 -1.88 -16.85 -6.06
C GLY A 196 -3.15 -16.37 -5.33
N VAL A 197 -4.17 -16.02 -6.09
CA VAL A 197 -5.50 -15.68 -5.59
C VAL A 197 -6.20 -16.94 -5.09
N SER A 198 -6.83 -16.87 -3.94
CA SER A 198 -7.53 -18.03 -3.34
C SER A 198 -8.65 -18.56 -4.26
N PRO A 199 -8.89 -19.88 -4.29
CA PRO A 199 -9.89 -20.48 -5.18
C PRO A 199 -11.30 -19.87 -5.04
N LEU A 200 -11.67 -19.46 -3.83
CA LEU A 200 -12.95 -18.81 -3.57
C LEU A 200 -13.05 -17.45 -4.27
N LEU A 201 -11.98 -16.64 -4.21
CA LEU A 201 -11.97 -15.33 -4.88
C LEU A 201 -11.85 -15.47 -6.39
N GLN A 202 -11.13 -16.47 -6.89
CA GLN A 202 -11.14 -16.81 -8.33
C GLN A 202 -12.55 -17.13 -8.81
N LYS A 203 -13.29 -17.97 -8.08
CA LYS A 203 -14.69 -18.31 -8.39
C LYS A 203 -15.63 -17.10 -8.36
N ASN A 204 -15.36 -16.13 -7.49
CA ASN A 204 -16.16 -14.92 -7.34
C ASN A 204 -15.78 -13.84 -8.36
N SER A 205 -14.66 -13.99 -9.07
CA SER A 205 -14.24 -13.08 -10.14
C SER A 205 -15.10 -13.23 -11.39
N ASP A 206 -15.33 -12.14 -12.12
CA ASP A 206 -16.06 -12.17 -13.39
C ASP A 206 -15.18 -12.63 -14.53
N GLN A 207 -13.89 -12.28 -14.45
CA GLN A 207 -12.86 -12.71 -15.40
C GLN A 207 -11.58 -13.06 -14.68
N LEU A 208 -10.89 -14.09 -15.17
CA LEU A 208 -9.52 -14.37 -14.77
C LEU A 208 -8.58 -13.90 -15.87
N VAL A 209 -7.46 -13.28 -15.46
CA VAL A 209 -6.42 -12.81 -16.37
C VAL A 209 -5.04 -13.31 -15.95
N TYR A 210 -4.18 -13.49 -16.93
CA TYR A 210 -2.77 -13.81 -16.70
C TYR A 210 -1.84 -12.82 -17.41
N ILE A 211 -0.62 -12.69 -16.91
CA ILE A 211 0.44 -11.91 -17.54
C ILE A 211 1.32 -12.88 -18.34
N PRO A 212 1.34 -12.80 -19.68
CA PRO A 212 2.26 -13.62 -20.47
C PRO A 212 3.71 -13.32 -20.12
N HIS A 213 4.47 -14.36 -19.84
CA HIS A 213 5.90 -14.28 -19.54
C HIS A 213 6.64 -15.47 -20.14
N SER A 214 7.96 -15.41 -20.18
CA SER A 214 8.83 -16.49 -20.62
C SER A 214 8.70 -17.71 -19.70
N GLU A 215 8.85 -18.91 -20.28
CA GLU A 215 8.90 -20.19 -19.53
C GLU A 215 10.17 -20.35 -18.68
N ALA A 216 11.09 -19.39 -18.75
CA ALA A 216 12.30 -19.38 -17.92
C ALA A 216 12.03 -19.09 -16.43
N ILE A 217 10.83 -18.64 -16.09
CA ILE A 217 10.39 -18.35 -14.71
C ILE A 217 8.96 -18.85 -14.52
N ASP A 218 8.65 -19.31 -13.30
CA ASP A 218 7.32 -19.80 -12.95
C ASP A 218 6.30 -18.66 -12.72
N SER A 219 6.75 -17.52 -12.21
CA SER A 219 5.89 -16.37 -11.92
C SER A 219 6.67 -15.06 -11.81
N LEU A 220 5.96 -13.95 -11.94
CA LEU A 220 6.47 -12.62 -11.59
C LEU A 220 6.34 -12.36 -10.10
N ASN A 221 7.24 -11.54 -9.56
CA ASN A 221 7.02 -10.96 -8.24
C ASN A 221 5.67 -10.21 -8.22
N VAL A 222 4.89 -10.36 -7.14
CA VAL A 222 3.53 -9.83 -7.06
C VAL A 222 3.47 -8.30 -7.22
N SER A 223 4.48 -7.56 -6.74
CA SER A 223 4.51 -6.11 -6.92
C SER A 223 4.78 -5.69 -8.37
N ALA A 224 5.59 -6.46 -9.10
CA ALA A 224 5.81 -6.28 -10.53
C ALA A 224 4.53 -6.60 -11.32
N ALA A 225 3.88 -7.72 -11.02
CA ALA A 225 2.61 -8.11 -11.63
C ALA A 225 1.51 -7.04 -11.38
N ALA A 226 1.41 -6.53 -10.16
CA ALA A 226 0.49 -5.45 -9.82
C ALA A 226 0.76 -4.19 -10.65
N ALA A 227 2.02 -3.79 -10.80
CA ALA A 227 2.38 -2.62 -11.60
C ALA A 227 1.95 -2.80 -13.07
N VAL A 228 2.22 -3.97 -13.68
CA VAL A 228 1.81 -4.26 -15.08
C VAL A 228 0.32 -4.06 -15.27
N LEU A 229 -0.51 -4.65 -14.39
CA LEU A 229 -1.97 -4.58 -14.51
C LEU A 229 -2.52 -3.18 -14.23
N LEU A 230 -2.00 -2.51 -13.23
CA LEU A 230 -2.44 -1.17 -12.84
C LEU A 230 -2.12 -0.13 -13.93
N PHE A 231 -0.93 -0.20 -14.53
CA PHE A 231 -0.56 0.73 -15.59
C PHE A 231 -1.24 0.41 -16.92
N GLU A 232 -1.59 -0.85 -17.18
CA GLU A 232 -2.46 -1.17 -18.31
C GLU A 232 -3.88 -0.63 -18.09
N ALA A 233 -4.45 -0.79 -16.89
CA ALA A 233 -5.73 -0.19 -16.56
C ALA A 233 -5.69 1.34 -16.68
N LEU A 234 -4.64 1.99 -16.18
CA LEU A 234 -4.44 3.43 -16.33
C LEU A 234 -4.38 3.84 -17.80
N ARG A 235 -3.59 3.12 -18.62
CA ARG A 235 -3.45 3.39 -20.06
C ARG A 235 -4.80 3.34 -20.79
N GLN A 236 -5.64 2.37 -20.46
CA GLN A 236 -6.95 2.22 -21.08
C GLN A 236 -7.98 3.27 -20.61
N LYS A 237 -7.85 3.71 -19.37
CA LYS A 237 -8.79 4.71 -18.80
C LYS A 237 -8.43 6.17 -19.15
N GLY A 238 -7.25 6.42 -19.71
CA GLY A 238 -6.77 7.77 -20.11
C GLY A 238 -6.10 8.51 -18.97
#